data_c855ef54ddffa0f429f57286bed24c8b
#
_entry.id   c855ef54ddffa0f429f57286bed24c8b
#
_cell.length_a   1.000
_cell.length_b   1.000
_cell.length_c   1.000
_cell.angle_alpha   90.00
_cell.angle_beta   90.00
_cell.angle_gamma   90.00
#
_symmetry.space_group_name_H-M   'P 1'
#
loop_
_entity.id
_entity.type
_entity.pdbx_description
1 polymer ?
#
loop_
_entity_poly.entity_id
_entity_poly.type
_entity_poly.pdbx_seq_one_letter_code
_entity_poly.pdbx_strand_id
1 'polypeptide(L)'
;LALLSILVSIGINVWPLIAGLSVFGLAIGFGSQTLVKDLVSGLFFLIDDAFRFGEYIETSGAKGTVEKISVRSVSLRHQRGALATIPYGEIGKIQNFSRDWMIEKLTFRVAFNTDVEKVRKIFKKIGQDISANPELAGDLLEPFKSQGIAEVEDGTLVIRAKFKAKAGRNFMIRRAVLLAVHQAFRENGIQAVPKPLTSNPGAA
;
A
#
# COMPACT_ATOMS: atom_id res chain seq x y z
N LEU A 1 17.43 -39.43 23.34
CA LEU A 1 18.85 -39.78 23.50
C LEU A 1 19.02 -40.79 24.59
N ALA A 2 18.55 -40.60 25.84
CA ALA A 2 18.66 -41.52 26.96
C ALA A 2 18.15 -42.94 26.63
N LEU A 3 16.99 -43.07 25.97
CA LEU A 3 16.42 -44.35 25.56
C LEU A 3 17.34 -45.09 24.58
N LEU A 4 17.92 -44.41 23.62
CA LEU A 4 18.86 -44.99 22.67
C LEU A 4 20.15 -45.49 23.36
N SER A 5 20.66 -44.73 24.33
CA SER A 5 21.83 -45.15 25.13
C SER A 5 21.55 -46.43 25.93
N ILE A 6 20.37 -46.56 26.51
CA ILE A 6 19.94 -47.76 27.22
C ILE A 6 19.88 -48.98 26.26
N LEU A 7 19.29 -48.80 25.09
CA LEU A 7 19.19 -49.87 24.07
C LEU A 7 20.58 -50.37 23.61
N VAL A 8 21.50 -49.44 23.40
CA VAL A 8 22.90 -49.77 23.07
C VAL A 8 23.57 -50.55 24.18
N SER A 9 23.34 -50.16 25.46
CA SER A 9 23.92 -50.84 26.63
C SER A 9 23.45 -52.31 26.77
N ILE A 10 22.24 -52.59 26.28
CA ILE A 10 21.64 -53.94 26.28
C ILE A 10 22.07 -54.76 25.04
N GLY A 11 22.90 -54.19 24.14
CA GLY A 11 23.40 -54.85 22.95
C GLY A 11 22.43 -54.85 21.76
N ILE A 12 21.38 -54.03 21.78
CA ILE A 12 20.43 -53.89 20.68
C ILE A 12 21.04 -53.02 19.58
N ASN A 13 20.98 -53.48 18.32
CA ASN A 13 21.39 -52.67 17.18
C ASN A 13 20.40 -51.51 16.93
N VAL A 14 20.82 -50.30 17.26
CA VAL A 14 19.97 -49.07 17.14
C VAL A 14 20.02 -48.43 15.77
N TRP A 15 20.91 -48.89 14.85
CA TRP A 15 21.02 -48.26 13.51
C TRP A 15 19.74 -48.26 12.70
N PRO A 16 18.94 -49.35 12.63
CA PRO A 16 17.65 -49.32 11.94
C PRO A 16 16.65 -48.35 12.54
N LEU A 17 16.68 -48.20 13.88
CA LEU A 17 15.81 -47.26 14.59
C LEU A 17 16.19 -45.80 14.27
N ILE A 18 17.51 -45.52 14.28
CA ILE A 18 18.01 -44.18 13.92
C ILE A 18 17.67 -43.85 12.47
N ALA A 19 17.87 -44.80 11.55
CA ALA A 19 17.53 -44.61 10.14
C ALA A 19 16.02 -44.32 9.96
N GLY A 20 15.13 -45.08 10.60
CA GLY A 20 13.69 -44.87 10.57
C GLY A 20 13.28 -43.53 11.17
N LEU A 21 13.84 -43.17 12.33
CA LEU A 21 13.60 -41.86 12.97
C LEU A 21 14.08 -40.69 12.10
N SER A 22 15.19 -40.86 11.38
CA SER A 22 15.70 -39.82 10.47
C SER A 22 14.76 -39.57 9.30
N VAL A 23 14.27 -40.66 8.66
CA VAL A 23 13.27 -40.55 7.58
C VAL A 23 11.97 -39.90 8.07
N PHE A 24 11.51 -40.33 9.26
CA PHE A 24 10.33 -39.77 9.89
C PHE A 24 10.49 -38.26 10.27
N GLY A 25 11.67 -37.92 10.79
CA GLY A 25 12.04 -36.52 11.08
C GLY A 25 12.06 -35.65 9.84
N LEU A 26 12.57 -36.13 8.71
CA LEU A 26 12.52 -35.42 7.43
C LEU A 26 11.10 -35.24 6.94
N ALA A 27 10.24 -36.25 7.04
CA ALA A 27 8.84 -36.16 6.64
C ALA A 27 8.07 -35.09 7.46
N ILE A 28 8.28 -35.08 8.80
CA ILE A 28 7.72 -34.04 9.66
C ILE A 28 8.30 -32.68 9.32
N GLY A 29 9.61 -32.56 9.09
CA GLY A 29 10.29 -31.32 8.72
C GLY A 29 9.70 -30.70 7.45
N PHE A 30 9.53 -31.48 6.40
CA PHE A 30 8.89 -31.02 5.15
C PHE A 30 7.41 -30.69 5.36
N GLY A 31 6.68 -31.49 6.13
CA GLY A 31 5.27 -31.24 6.43
C GLY A 31 5.03 -29.98 7.27
N SER A 32 5.98 -29.57 8.11
CA SER A 32 5.87 -28.38 8.97
C SER A 32 6.57 -27.13 8.41
N GLN A 33 7.17 -27.20 7.24
CA GLN A 33 7.97 -26.12 6.65
C GLN A 33 7.21 -24.79 6.56
N THR A 34 5.96 -24.81 6.13
CA THR A 34 5.12 -23.60 6.01
C THR A 34 4.82 -22.99 7.39
N LEU A 35 4.54 -23.82 8.39
CA LEU A 35 4.30 -23.36 9.75
C LEU A 35 5.54 -22.65 10.33
N VAL A 36 6.71 -23.26 10.18
CA VAL A 36 7.97 -22.65 10.65
C VAL A 36 8.24 -21.34 9.92
N LYS A 37 8.03 -21.30 8.60
CA LYS A 37 8.16 -20.08 7.79
C LYS A 37 7.24 -18.98 8.30
N ASP A 38 5.96 -19.29 8.57
CA ASP A 38 4.97 -18.32 9.09
C ASP A 38 5.42 -17.74 10.44
N LEU A 39 5.85 -18.60 11.36
CA LEU A 39 6.26 -18.17 12.71
C LEU A 39 7.51 -17.28 12.65
N VAL A 40 8.52 -17.69 11.88
CA VAL A 40 9.78 -16.93 11.75
C VAL A 40 9.51 -15.58 11.05
N SER A 41 8.77 -15.57 9.95
CA SER A 41 8.40 -14.34 9.26
C SER A 41 7.57 -13.40 10.16
N GLY A 42 6.61 -13.94 10.91
CA GLY A 42 5.80 -13.18 11.87
C GLY A 42 6.66 -12.52 12.96
N LEU A 43 7.63 -13.24 13.49
CA LEU A 43 8.57 -12.70 14.48
C LEU A 43 9.34 -11.50 13.91
N PHE A 44 9.89 -11.61 12.70
CA PHE A 44 10.62 -10.52 12.06
C PHE A 44 9.73 -9.33 11.76
N PHE A 45 8.50 -9.52 11.26
CA PHE A 45 7.57 -8.41 11.03
C PHE A 45 7.23 -7.63 12.32
N LEU A 46 7.18 -8.31 13.45
CA LEU A 46 6.95 -7.68 14.75
C LEU A 46 8.20 -6.96 15.28
N ILE A 47 9.38 -7.55 15.12
CA ILE A 47 10.66 -6.94 15.52
C ILE A 47 10.94 -5.69 14.68
N ASP A 48 10.74 -5.76 13.36
CA ASP A 48 10.96 -4.66 12.42
C ASP A 48 9.85 -3.60 12.49
N ASP A 49 8.83 -3.82 13.31
CA ASP A 49 7.66 -2.93 13.42
C ASP A 49 7.06 -2.58 12.05
N ALA A 50 6.94 -3.58 11.17
CA ALA A 50 6.51 -3.38 9.79
C ALA A 50 5.08 -2.82 9.69
N PHE A 51 4.20 -3.18 10.62
CA PHE A 51 2.82 -2.68 10.74
C PHE A 51 2.29 -2.85 12.16
N ARG A 52 1.28 -2.06 12.50
CA ARG A 52 0.59 -2.10 13.80
C ARG A 52 -0.92 -2.27 13.60
N PHE A 53 -1.60 -2.64 14.69
CA PHE A 53 -3.07 -2.66 14.72
C PHE A 53 -3.65 -1.30 14.31
N GLY A 54 -4.65 -1.30 13.43
CA GLY A 54 -5.32 -0.10 12.93
C GLY A 54 -4.63 0.57 11.75
N GLU A 55 -3.40 0.20 11.37
CA GLU A 55 -2.73 0.75 10.19
C GLU A 55 -3.28 0.16 8.89
N TYR A 56 -3.36 0.97 7.84
CA TYR A 56 -3.75 0.55 6.50
C TYR A 56 -2.51 0.14 5.71
N ILE A 57 -2.47 -1.13 5.34
CA ILE A 57 -1.34 -1.71 4.62
C ILE A 57 -1.79 -2.40 3.34
N GLU A 58 -0.86 -2.56 2.41
CA GLU A 58 -1.00 -3.35 1.20
C GLU A 58 0.12 -4.40 1.15
N THR A 59 -0.25 -5.63 0.89
CA THR A 59 0.65 -6.77 0.70
C THR A 59 0.53 -7.31 -0.72
N SER A 60 1.28 -8.36 -1.06
CA SER A 60 1.24 -8.98 -2.39
C SER A 60 -0.14 -9.51 -2.80
N GLY A 61 -1.03 -9.81 -1.86
CA GLY A 61 -2.33 -10.45 -2.15
C GLY A 61 -3.55 -9.72 -1.61
N ALA A 62 -3.38 -8.71 -0.75
CA ALA A 62 -4.51 -8.00 -0.14
C ALA A 62 -4.11 -6.62 0.38
N LYS A 63 -5.12 -5.77 0.54
CA LYS A 63 -4.99 -4.45 1.16
C LYS A 63 -6.13 -4.18 2.11
N GLY A 64 -5.84 -3.53 3.22
CA GLY A 64 -6.85 -3.22 4.22
C GLY A 64 -6.25 -2.70 5.52
N THR A 65 -7.13 -2.40 6.47
CA THR A 65 -6.75 -2.03 7.83
C THR A 65 -6.41 -3.28 8.64
N VAL A 66 -5.29 -3.27 9.35
CA VAL A 66 -4.89 -4.35 10.25
C VAL A 66 -5.91 -4.45 11.38
N GLU A 67 -6.72 -5.50 11.37
CA GLU A 67 -7.77 -5.74 12.36
C GLU A 67 -7.35 -6.76 13.42
N LYS A 68 -6.48 -7.69 13.05
CA LYS A 68 -5.97 -8.71 13.99
C LYS A 68 -4.56 -9.12 13.62
N ILE A 69 -3.72 -9.19 14.64
CA ILE A 69 -2.36 -9.73 14.57
C ILE A 69 -2.37 -11.05 15.36
N SER A 70 -2.11 -12.17 14.72
CA SER A 70 -2.04 -13.50 15.31
C SER A 70 -0.60 -14.01 15.27
N VAL A 71 -0.32 -15.15 15.89
CA VAL A 71 1.04 -15.71 15.96
C VAL A 71 1.63 -16.04 14.58
N ARG A 72 0.82 -16.51 13.63
CA ARG A 72 1.27 -16.94 12.31
C ARG A 72 0.63 -16.19 11.13
N SER A 73 -0.29 -15.24 11.39
CA SER A 73 -1.05 -14.55 10.35
C SER A 73 -1.50 -13.16 10.78
N VAL A 74 -1.76 -12.30 9.80
CA VAL A 74 -2.41 -11.00 9.97
C VAL A 74 -3.76 -11.00 9.27
N SER A 75 -4.77 -10.34 9.86
CA SER A 75 -6.07 -10.15 9.24
C SER A 75 -6.26 -8.68 8.83
N LEU A 76 -6.57 -8.45 7.56
CA LEU A 76 -6.77 -7.14 6.96
C LEU A 76 -8.24 -6.95 6.60
N ARG A 77 -8.87 -5.89 7.11
CA ARG A 77 -10.23 -5.48 6.76
C ARG A 77 -10.18 -4.55 5.55
N HIS A 78 -10.70 -5.00 4.44
CA HIS A 78 -10.87 -4.16 3.26
C HIS A 78 -11.98 -3.13 3.48
N GLN A 79 -11.89 -1.96 2.85
CA GLN A 79 -12.89 -0.87 2.96
C GLN A 79 -14.33 -1.30 2.58
N ARG A 80 -14.48 -2.34 1.75
CA ARG A 80 -15.78 -2.93 1.38
C ARG A 80 -16.26 -4.01 2.37
N GLY A 81 -15.57 -4.18 3.51
CA GLY A 81 -15.97 -5.10 4.56
C GLY A 81 -15.36 -6.51 4.49
N ALA A 82 -14.73 -6.91 3.39
CA ALA A 82 -14.08 -8.22 3.30
C ALA A 82 -12.89 -8.32 4.27
N LEU A 83 -12.76 -9.46 4.96
CA LEU A 83 -11.64 -9.77 5.85
C LEU A 83 -10.71 -10.78 5.16
N ALA A 84 -9.49 -10.38 4.90
CA ALA A 84 -8.44 -11.26 4.37
C ALA A 84 -7.50 -11.67 5.50
N THR A 85 -7.33 -12.97 5.72
CA THR A 85 -6.36 -13.51 6.67
C THR A 85 -5.19 -14.12 5.90
N ILE A 86 -3.99 -13.58 6.12
CA ILE A 86 -2.80 -13.88 5.34
C ILE A 86 -1.74 -14.46 6.26
N PRO A 87 -1.25 -15.70 6.01
CA PRO A 87 -0.10 -16.26 6.71
C PRO A 87 1.14 -15.40 6.48
N TYR A 88 1.98 -15.21 7.50
CA TYR A 88 3.16 -14.34 7.36
C TYR A 88 4.16 -14.84 6.32
N GLY A 89 4.27 -16.14 6.13
CA GLY A 89 5.15 -16.72 5.12
C GLY A 89 4.72 -16.45 3.66
N GLU A 90 3.47 -16.01 3.44
CA GLU A 90 2.94 -15.62 2.13
C GLU A 90 3.06 -14.11 1.87
N ILE A 91 3.36 -13.33 2.91
CA ILE A 91 3.56 -11.89 2.80
C ILE A 91 4.95 -11.65 2.18
N GLY A 92 4.97 -11.13 0.96
CA GLY A 92 6.20 -10.70 0.31
C GLY A 92 6.54 -9.26 0.70
N LYS A 93 6.04 -8.30 -0.08
CA LYS A 93 6.24 -6.88 0.15
C LYS A 93 5.11 -6.29 1.01
N ILE A 94 5.45 -5.42 1.96
CA ILE A 94 4.49 -4.61 2.71
C ILE A 94 4.67 -3.14 2.31
N GLN A 95 3.56 -2.48 1.99
CA GLN A 95 3.46 -1.03 1.85
C GLN A 95 2.54 -0.51 2.94
N ASN A 96 3.07 0.34 3.82
CA ASN A 96 2.32 0.96 4.91
C ASN A 96 1.90 2.37 4.50
N PHE A 97 0.58 2.62 4.47
CA PHE A 97 -0.02 3.89 4.07
C PHE A 97 -0.46 4.75 5.27
N SER A 98 -0.17 4.29 6.48
CA SER A 98 -0.58 4.97 7.72
C SER A 98 0.56 5.64 8.45
N ARG A 99 1.79 5.58 7.92
CA ARG A 99 2.97 6.16 8.59
C ARG A 99 3.42 7.44 7.93
N ASP A 100 3.85 8.37 8.76
CA ASP A 100 4.49 9.64 8.42
C ASP A 100 3.63 10.51 7.50
N TRP A 101 3.82 10.38 6.21
CA TRP A 101 3.21 11.25 5.22
C TRP A 101 2.93 10.53 3.90
N MET A 102 1.99 11.11 3.16
CA MET A 102 1.64 10.68 1.80
C MET A 102 1.78 11.85 0.83
N ILE A 103 2.35 11.58 -0.35
CA ILE A 103 2.32 12.51 -1.47
C ILE A 103 1.18 12.09 -2.40
N GLU A 104 0.22 13.00 -2.57
CA GLU A 104 -0.85 12.82 -3.53
C GLU A 104 -0.48 13.53 -4.83
N LYS A 105 -0.46 12.78 -5.94
CA LYS A 105 -0.21 13.29 -7.28
C LYS A 105 -1.52 13.29 -8.04
N LEU A 106 -1.94 14.47 -8.50
CA LEU A 106 -3.15 14.66 -9.28
C LEU A 106 -2.79 15.07 -10.70
N THR A 107 -3.53 14.55 -11.67
CA THR A 107 -3.38 14.90 -13.08
C THR A 107 -4.66 15.54 -13.59
N PHE A 108 -4.51 16.67 -14.29
CA PHE A 108 -5.58 17.43 -14.88
C PHE A 108 -5.36 17.55 -16.39
N ARG A 109 -6.34 17.13 -17.16
CA ARG A 109 -6.29 17.18 -18.63
C ARG A 109 -7.02 18.41 -19.09
N VAL A 110 -6.33 19.26 -19.84
CA VAL A 110 -6.86 20.50 -20.40
C VAL A 110 -6.59 20.58 -21.90
N ALA A 111 -7.38 21.39 -22.62
CA ALA A 111 -7.19 21.57 -24.04
C ALA A 111 -5.79 22.11 -24.36
N PHE A 112 -5.22 21.74 -25.50
CA PHE A 112 -3.86 22.11 -25.91
C PHE A 112 -3.61 23.62 -25.96
N ASN A 113 -4.64 24.40 -26.30
CA ASN A 113 -4.60 25.85 -26.36
C ASN A 113 -4.75 26.55 -25.00
N THR A 114 -4.79 25.79 -23.89
CA THR A 114 -4.93 26.36 -22.55
C THR A 114 -3.65 27.07 -22.12
N ASP A 115 -3.80 28.28 -21.54
CA ASP A 115 -2.68 28.99 -20.92
C ASP A 115 -2.22 28.27 -19.64
N VAL A 116 -1.08 27.59 -19.75
CA VAL A 116 -0.48 26.80 -18.64
C VAL A 116 -0.07 27.69 -17.48
N GLU A 117 0.37 28.92 -17.73
CA GLU A 117 0.76 29.86 -16.68
C GLU A 117 -0.47 30.32 -15.87
N LYS A 118 -1.61 30.49 -16.55
CA LYS A 118 -2.88 30.75 -15.88
C LYS A 118 -3.28 29.58 -14.96
N VAL A 119 -3.17 28.35 -15.45
CA VAL A 119 -3.44 27.14 -14.63
C VAL A 119 -2.50 27.07 -13.43
N ARG A 120 -1.22 27.37 -13.62
CA ARG A 120 -0.20 27.38 -12.55
C ARG A 120 -0.56 28.41 -11.46
N LYS A 121 -1.00 29.60 -11.86
CA LYS A 121 -1.44 30.65 -10.91
C LYS A 121 -2.69 30.20 -10.12
N ILE A 122 -3.65 29.56 -10.79
CA ILE A 122 -4.85 28.99 -10.16
C ILE A 122 -4.44 27.95 -9.12
N PHE A 123 -3.60 27.00 -9.48
CA PHE A 123 -3.15 25.95 -8.54
C PHE A 123 -2.40 26.52 -7.35
N LYS A 124 -1.58 27.57 -7.57
CA LYS A 124 -0.90 28.27 -6.48
C LYS A 124 -1.89 28.93 -5.52
N LYS A 125 -2.91 29.60 -6.04
CA LYS A 125 -3.96 30.22 -5.23
C LYS A 125 -4.73 29.17 -4.42
N ILE A 126 -5.17 28.09 -5.06
CA ILE A 126 -5.86 26.97 -4.40
C ILE A 126 -4.98 26.39 -3.27
N GLY A 127 -3.68 26.23 -3.53
CA GLY A 127 -2.75 25.76 -2.52
C GLY A 127 -2.67 26.69 -1.29
N GLN A 128 -2.69 28.00 -1.51
CA GLN A 128 -2.73 29.00 -0.44
C GLN A 128 -4.05 28.98 0.32
N ASP A 129 -5.17 28.90 -0.39
CA ASP A 129 -6.51 28.88 0.22
C ASP A 129 -6.71 27.64 1.10
N ILE A 130 -6.25 26.46 0.64
CA ILE A 130 -6.30 25.21 1.42
C ILE A 130 -5.36 25.30 2.62
N SER A 131 -4.17 25.88 2.47
CA SER A 131 -3.21 26.06 3.58
C SER A 131 -3.74 27.05 4.64
N ALA A 132 -4.60 27.97 4.25
CA ALA A 132 -5.27 28.93 5.16
C ALA A 132 -6.52 28.35 5.83
N ASN A 133 -7.04 27.22 5.35
CA ASN A 133 -8.22 26.59 5.93
C ASN A 133 -7.87 25.90 7.26
N PRO A 134 -8.44 26.33 8.42
CA PRO A 134 -8.12 25.79 9.73
C PRO A 134 -8.35 24.26 9.86
N GLU A 135 -9.32 23.72 9.13
CA GLU A 135 -9.66 22.29 9.18
C GLU A 135 -8.64 21.40 8.44
N LEU A 136 -7.91 21.97 7.47
CA LEU A 136 -7.00 21.22 6.60
C LEU A 136 -5.53 21.58 6.83
N ALA A 137 -5.25 22.79 7.31
CA ALA A 137 -3.89 23.31 7.47
C ALA A 137 -3.02 22.43 8.39
N GLY A 138 -3.60 21.88 9.46
CA GLY A 138 -2.89 21.03 10.41
C GLY A 138 -2.44 19.67 9.84
N ASP A 139 -3.06 19.23 8.75
CA ASP A 139 -2.79 17.94 8.11
C ASP A 139 -2.02 18.08 6.78
N LEU A 140 -1.89 19.30 6.26
CA LEU A 140 -1.16 19.61 5.03
C LEU A 140 0.32 19.92 5.36
N LEU A 141 1.23 19.07 4.90
CA LEU A 141 2.67 19.23 5.13
C LEU A 141 3.38 20.04 4.03
N GLU A 142 2.94 19.87 2.78
CA GLU A 142 3.35 20.71 1.66
C GLU A 142 2.13 21.15 0.88
N PRO A 143 2.03 22.45 0.50
CA PRO A 143 0.87 22.99 -0.20
C PRO A 143 0.68 22.34 -1.57
N PHE A 144 -0.56 22.38 -2.05
CA PHE A 144 -0.88 21.99 -3.41
C PHE A 144 -0.18 22.91 -4.40
N LYS A 145 0.59 22.33 -5.33
CA LYS A 145 1.37 23.06 -6.32
C LYS A 145 1.46 22.32 -7.64
N SER A 146 1.52 23.07 -8.74
CA SER A 146 1.77 22.54 -10.08
C SER A 146 3.19 21.96 -10.16
N GLN A 147 3.31 20.85 -10.89
CA GLN A 147 4.60 20.29 -11.35
C GLN A 147 4.86 20.57 -12.83
N GLY A 148 3.97 21.32 -13.49
CA GLY A 148 4.03 21.60 -14.92
C GLY A 148 3.34 20.56 -15.79
N ILE A 149 3.62 20.64 -17.09
CA ILE A 149 3.12 19.67 -18.08
C ILE A 149 3.87 18.35 -17.87
N ALA A 150 3.10 17.30 -17.64
CA ALA A 150 3.64 15.95 -17.51
C ALA A 150 3.71 15.23 -18.86
N GLU A 151 2.71 15.49 -19.70
CA GLU A 151 2.51 14.77 -20.95
C GLU A 151 1.66 15.60 -21.91
N VAL A 152 1.87 15.38 -23.21
CA VAL A 152 1.03 15.94 -24.27
C VAL A 152 0.49 14.74 -25.06
N GLU A 153 -0.83 14.54 -25.02
CA GLU A 153 -1.49 13.40 -25.66
C GLU A 153 -2.70 13.90 -26.47
N ASP A 154 -2.80 13.48 -27.72
CA ASP A 154 -3.98 13.69 -28.57
C ASP A 154 -4.57 15.11 -28.52
N GLY A 155 -3.72 16.14 -28.64
CA GLY A 155 -4.16 17.52 -28.54
C GLY A 155 -4.59 17.97 -27.14
N THR A 156 -4.18 17.28 -26.11
CA THR A 156 -4.47 17.52 -24.70
C THR A 156 -3.18 17.73 -23.91
N LEU A 157 -3.16 18.73 -23.04
CA LEU A 157 -2.10 18.89 -22.05
C LEU A 157 -2.47 18.19 -20.76
N VAL A 158 -1.59 17.31 -20.29
CA VAL A 158 -1.69 16.65 -18.99
C VAL A 158 -0.86 17.41 -17.97
N ILE A 159 -1.49 18.19 -17.12
CA ILE A 159 -0.81 18.98 -16.08
C ILE A 159 -0.80 18.18 -14.79
N ARG A 160 0.37 18.00 -14.21
CA ARG A 160 0.54 17.33 -12.92
C ARG A 160 0.63 18.34 -11.79
N ALA A 161 -0.02 18.03 -10.70
CA ALA A 161 0.10 18.76 -9.45
C ALA A 161 0.25 17.78 -8.29
N LYS A 162 0.83 18.24 -7.18
CA LYS A 162 1.00 17.43 -5.98
C LYS A 162 0.78 18.23 -4.71
N PHE A 163 0.47 17.53 -3.65
CA PHE A 163 0.58 18.01 -2.27
C PHE A 163 1.10 16.88 -1.37
N LYS A 164 1.57 17.24 -0.18
CA LYS A 164 2.00 16.29 0.84
C LYS A 164 1.16 16.48 2.08
N ALA A 165 0.64 15.40 2.61
CA ALA A 165 -0.24 15.42 3.77
C ALA A 165 0.15 14.32 4.76
N LYS A 166 -0.32 14.43 6.00
CA LYS A 166 -0.25 13.36 6.98
C LYS A 166 -0.95 12.12 6.45
N ALA A 167 -0.41 10.96 6.76
CA ALA A 167 -1.00 9.68 6.36
C ALA A 167 -2.46 9.55 6.85
N GLY A 168 -3.33 9.01 6.00
CA GLY A 168 -4.77 8.88 6.28
C GLY A 168 -5.60 10.15 6.11
N ARG A 169 -4.98 11.35 6.07
CA ARG A 169 -5.67 12.64 5.90
C ARG A 169 -5.67 13.16 4.46
N ASN A 170 -4.87 12.58 3.60
CA ASN A 170 -4.75 12.94 2.18
C ASN A 170 -6.09 12.90 1.43
N PHE A 171 -7.03 12.03 1.80
CA PHE A 171 -8.34 11.91 1.13
C PHE A 171 -9.23 13.15 1.31
N MET A 172 -9.24 13.75 2.50
CA MET A 172 -10.01 14.98 2.75
C MET A 172 -9.45 16.14 1.94
N ILE A 173 -8.13 16.31 2.00
CA ILE A 173 -7.42 17.37 1.26
C ILE A 173 -7.61 17.16 -0.25
N ARG A 174 -7.50 15.94 -0.74
CA ARG A 174 -7.75 15.60 -2.16
C ARG A 174 -9.14 16.04 -2.62
N ARG A 175 -10.19 15.76 -1.83
CA ARG A 175 -11.56 16.19 -2.16
C ARG A 175 -11.67 17.70 -2.24
N ALA A 176 -11.08 18.42 -1.27
CA ALA A 176 -11.08 19.87 -1.24
C ALA A 176 -10.34 20.46 -2.46
N VAL A 177 -9.16 19.93 -2.79
CA VAL A 177 -8.39 20.31 -3.98
C VAL A 177 -9.18 20.08 -5.26
N LEU A 178 -9.77 18.91 -5.45
CA LEU A 178 -10.52 18.58 -6.67
C LEU A 178 -11.74 19.49 -6.83
N LEU A 179 -12.46 19.79 -5.76
CA LEU A 179 -13.60 20.71 -5.77
C LEU A 179 -13.15 22.13 -6.14
N ALA A 180 -12.10 22.63 -5.49
CA ALA A 180 -11.57 23.97 -5.75
C ALA A 180 -11.04 24.09 -7.19
N VAL A 181 -10.35 23.09 -7.72
CA VAL A 181 -9.88 23.08 -9.11
C VAL A 181 -11.05 23.06 -10.09
N HIS A 182 -12.06 22.21 -9.85
CA HIS A 182 -13.26 22.17 -10.70
C HIS A 182 -13.97 23.52 -10.76
N GLN A 183 -14.15 24.17 -9.61
CA GLN A 183 -14.78 25.50 -9.54
C GLN A 183 -13.93 26.55 -10.27
N ALA A 184 -12.63 26.61 -9.98
CA ALA A 184 -11.73 27.57 -10.60
C ALA A 184 -11.62 27.39 -12.13
N PHE A 185 -11.66 26.15 -12.63
CA PHE A 185 -11.65 25.88 -14.07
C PHE A 185 -12.92 26.40 -14.73
N ARG A 186 -14.09 26.20 -14.12
CA ARG A 186 -15.37 26.75 -14.62
C ARG A 186 -15.35 28.27 -14.66
N GLU A 187 -14.93 28.92 -13.58
CA GLU A 187 -14.87 30.38 -13.48
C GLU A 187 -13.91 31.02 -14.49
N ASN A 188 -12.84 30.31 -14.84
CA ASN A 188 -11.82 30.81 -15.75
C ASN A 188 -11.98 30.33 -17.20
N GLY A 189 -13.04 29.60 -17.53
CA GLY A 189 -13.29 29.07 -18.86
C GLY A 189 -12.28 28.04 -19.33
N ILE A 190 -11.60 27.33 -18.39
CA ILE A 190 -10.64 26.27 -18.71
C ILE A 190 -11.42 24.99 -18.98
N GLN A 191 -11.29 24.48 -20.19
CA GLN A 191 -11.97 23.26 -20.60
C GLN A 191 -11.17 22.03 -20.16
N ALA A 192 -11.76 21.22 -19.25
CA ALA A 192 -11.25 19.92 -18.91
C ALA A 192 -11.57 18.92 -20.02
N VAL A 193 -10.59 18.13 -20.43
CA VAL A 193 -10.73 17.10 -21.47
C VAL A 193 -10.83 15.72 -20.80
N PRO A 194 -11.84 14.90 -21.12
CA PRO A 194 -11.94 13.55 -20.59
C PRO A 194 -10.76 12.69 -21.03
N LYS A 195 -10.44 11.67 -20.22
CA LYS A 195 -9.47 10.66 -20.65
C LYS A 195 -10.02 9.92 -21.88
N PRO A 196 -9.24 9.74 -22.96
CA PRO A 196 -9.70 8.94 -24.10
C PRO A 196 -10.09 7.55 -23.59
N LEU A 197 -11.21 7.06 -24.05
CA LEU A 197 -11.60 5.67 -23.86
C LEU A 197 -10.60 4.84 -24.65
N THR A 198 -9.56 4.32 -24.01
CA THR A 198 -8.73 3.29 -24.64
C THR A 198 -9.66 2.11 -24.93
N SER A 199 -9.92 1.87 -26.21
CA SER A 199 -10.50 0.60 -26.63
C SER A 199 -9.59 -0.50 -26.06
N ASN A 200 -10.18 -1.31 -25.19
CA ASN A 200 -9.46 -2.44 -24.59
C ASN A 200 -9.04 -3.40 -25.73
N PRO A 201 -7.78 -3.56 -26.10
CA PRO A 201 -7.39 -4.45 -27.19
C PRO A 201 -7.46 -5.93 -26.82
N GLY A 202 -8.16 -6.28 -25.74
CA GLY A 202 -8.28 -7.61 -25.16
C GLY A 202 -9.69 -8.20 -25.14
N ALA A 203 -10.66 -7.65 -25.90
CA ALA A 203 -11.99 -8.24 -26.06
C ALA A 203 -12.14 -8.78 -27.50
N ALA A 204 -11.39 -9.83 -27.84
CA ALA A 204 -11.61 -10.71 -28.98
C ALA A 204 -11.25 -12.14 -28.58
#